data_3cce57652e9396f648669b258a4d536a
#
_entry.id   3cce57652e9396f648669b258a4d536a
#
_cell.length_a   1.000
_cell.length_b   1.000
_cell.length_c   1.000
_cell.angle_alpha   90.00
_cell.angle_beta   90.00
_cell.angle_gamma   90.00
#
_symmetry.space_group_name_H-M   'P 1'
#
loop_
_entity.id
_entity.type
_entity.pdbx_description
1 polymer ?
#
loop_
_entity_poly.entity_id
_entity_poly.type
_entity_poly.pdbx_seq_one_letter_code
_entity_poly.pdbx_strand_id
1 'polypeptide(L)'
;MHRRPEEREATVESNVTQAEAPFVNRRDPALALGPDGRPAVSCRAPKWADVPDEKWDDWRWQLSHRVNELEEIEEVLNLTDEEREGLSAPDKFRVDITPYFISLIDPDDPADPIRRQVIPLGREQQAFTAMMEDSLAEDRHSPVPGLVHRYPDRVLMLVTTQCASYCRYCTRSRIVGDPTQ
;
A
#
# COMPACT_ATOMS: atom_id res chain seq x y z
N MET A 1 -25.98 -51.80 27.26
CA MET A 1 -26.88 -51.11 26.36
C MET A 1 -26.77 -49.63 26.69
N HIS A 2 -25.74 -48.92 26.11
CA HIS A 2 -25.49 -47.49 26.31
C HIS A 2 -25.96 -46.72 25.08
N ARG A 3 -26.95 -45.89 25.26
CA ARG A 3 -27.42 -44.94 24.23
C ARG A 3 -26.43 -43.77 24.19
N ARG A 4 -25.95 -43.46 22.99
CA ARG A 4 -25.19 -42.23 22.71
C ARG A 4 -26.14 -41.02 22.75
N PRO A 5 -25.71 -39.86 23.26
CA PRO A 5 -26.49 -38.62 23.15
C PRO A 5 -26.42 -38.10 21.70
N GLU A 6 -27.58 -37.72 21.19
CA GLU A 6 -27.76 -37.07 19.90
C GLU A 6 -27.06 -35.69 19.92
N GLU A 7 -26.10 -35.54 19.03
CA GLU A 7 -25.52 -34.22 18.70
C GLU A 7 -26.59 -33.38 18.02
N ARG A 8 -27.02 -32.32 18.70
CA ARG A 8 -27.81 -31.26 18.09
C ARG A 8 -26.87 -30.43 17.24
N GLU A 9 -26.95 -30.57 15.94
CA GLU A 9 -26.40 -29.60 15.01
C GLU A 9 -27.14 -28.26 15.20
N ALA A 10 -26.48 -27.32 15.85
CA ALA A 10 -26.88 -25.93 15.85
C ALA A 10 -26.55 -25.35 14.47
N THR A 11 -27.53 -25.24 13.60
CA THR A 11 -27.47 -24.41 12.41
C THR A 11 -27.27 -22.98 12.86
N VAL A 12 -26.03 -22.50 12.76
CA VAL A 12 -25.71 -21.08 12.85
C VAL A 12 -26.16 -20.46 11.53
N GLU A 13 -27.39 -19.96 11.51
CA GLU A 13 -27.82 -19.03 10.46
C GLU A 13 -26.95 -17.79 10.56
N SER A 14 -25.97 -17.70 9.66
CA SER A 14 -25.18 -16.50 9.45
C SER A 14 -26.08 -15.44 8.80
N ASN A 15 -26.79 -14.66 9.60
CA ASN A 15 -27.34 -13.37 9.20
C ASN A 15 -26.17 -12.39 9.01
N VAL A 16 -25.34 -12.64 8.00
CA VAL A 16 -24.53 -11.60 7.41
C VAL A 16 -25.50 -10.80 6.54
N THR A 17 -26.15 -9.80 7.12
CA THR A 17 -26.66 -8.68 6.36
C THR A 17 -25.46 -8.18 5.55
N GLN A 18 -25.46 -8.44 4.25
CA GLN A 18 -24.62 -7.74 3.31
C GLN A 18 -25.02 -6.26 3.41
N ALA A 19 -24.40 -5.55 4.36
CA ALA A 19 -24.25 -4.13 4.23
C ALA A 19 -23.49 -3.97 2.91
N GLU A 20 -24.20 -3.56 1.86
CA GLU A 20 -23.58 -3.09 0.63
C GLU A 20 -22.50 -2.12 1.05
N ALA A 21 -21.25 -2.57 1.03
CA ALA A 21 -20.12 -1.70 1.21
C ALA A 21 -20.28 -0.63 0.14
N PRO A 22 -20.31 0.66 0.51
CA PRO A 22 -20.39 1.73 -0.47
C PRO A 22 -19.02 1.83 -1.17
N PHE A 23 -18.67 0.83 -1.95
CA PHE A 23 -17.77 1.01 -3.06
C PHE A 23 -18.53 1.75 -4.15
N VAL A 24 -18.97 2.94 -3.82
CA VAL A 24 -19.27 3.93 -4.83
C VAL A 24 -17.91 4.26 -5.43
N ASN A 25 -17.64 3.62 -6.57
CA ASN A 25 -16.62 4.07 -7.47
C ASN A 25 -17.00 5.52 -7.86
N ARG A 26 -16.55 6.51 -7.08
CA ARG A 26 -16.77 7.94 -7.33
C ARG A 26 -15.96 8.42 -8.54
N ARG A 27 -15.20 7.55 -9.18
CA ARG A 27 -14.67 7.79 -10.49
C ARG A 27 -15.86 7.75 -11.44
N ASP A 28 -16.16 8.93 -11.98
CA ASP A 28 -17.08 9.15 -13.08
C ASP A 28 -17.00 7.95 -14.05
N PRO A 29 -18.14 7.32 -14.45
CA PRO A 29 -18.16 6.33 -15.51
C PRO A 29 -17.58 6.84 -16.85
N ALA A 30 -17.29 8.13 -16.95
CA ALA A 30 -16.51 8.75 -18.04
C ALA A 30 -15.00 8.42 -18.01
N LEU A 31 -14.48 7.66 -17.05
CA LEU A 31 -13.17 7.00 -17.18
C LEU A 31 -13.27 5.81 -18.15
N ALA A 32 -13.95 6.04 -19.26
CA ALA A 32 -13.83 5.22 -20.45
C ALA A 32 -12.33 5.14 -20.81
N LEU A 33 -11.83 3.92 -20.97
CA LEU A 33 -10.51 3.73 -21.54
C LEU A 33 -10.51 4.36 -22.92
N GLY A 34 -9.50 5.16 -23.23
CA GLY A 34 -9.26 5.66 -24.57
C GLY A 34 -9.05 4.51 -25.56
N PRO A 35 -8.97 4.78 -26.85
CA PRO A 35 -8.75 3.76 -27.90
C PRO A 35 -7.47 2.96 -27.70
N ASP A 36 -6.53 3.45 -26.93
CA ASP A 36 -5.24 2.83 -26.56
C ASP A 36 -5.31 2.00 -25.26
N GLY A 37 -6.51 1.86 -24.67
CA GLY A 37 -6.72 1.13 -23.40
C GLY A 37 -6.26 1.89 -22.15
N ARG A 38 -5.86 3.16 -22.28
CA ARG A 38 -5.49 4.03 -21.16
C ARG A 38 -6.69 4.82 -20.66
N PRO A 39 -6.70 5.27 -19.38
CA PRO A 39 -7.73 6.18 -18.90
C PRO A 39 -7.80 7.43 -19.77
N ALA A 40 -8.97 7.77 -20.28
CA ALA A 40 -9.19 8.94 -21.14
C ALA A 40 -8.98 10.28 -20.42
N VAL A 41 -8.94 10.24 -19.07
CA VAL A 41 -8.68 11.40 -18.21
C VAL A 41 -7.32 11.24 -17.57
N SER A 42 -6.44 12.22 -17.75
CA SER A 42 -5.17 12.28 -17.03
C SER A 42 -5.44 12.45 -15.54
N CYS A 43 -5.15 11.42 -14.75
CA CYS A 43 -5.20 11.48 -13.28
C CYS A 43 -3.96 12.20 -12.74
N ARG A 44 -3.61 13.37 -13.25
CA ARG A 44 -2.48 14.16 -12.77
C ARG A 44 -2.95 15.15 -11.72
N ALA A 45 -2.29 15.17 -10.57
CA ALA A 45 -2.47 16.25 -9.63
C ALA A 45 -2.01 17.59 -10.23
N PRO A 46 -2.58 18.72 -9.81
CA PRO A 46 -2.24 20.05 -10.35
C PRO A 46 -0.74 20.36 -10.34
N LYS A 47 -0.01 19.86 -9.35
CA LYS A 47 1.46 19.98 -9.23
C LYS A 47 2.21 19.53 -10.48
N TRP A 48 1.67 18.57 -11.24
CA TRP A 48 2.32 18.01 -12.44
C TRP A 48 1.54 18.23 -13.73
N ALA A 49 0.60 19.17 -13.73
CA ALA A 49 -0.24 19.43 -14.92
C ALA A 49 0.57 19.77 -16.17
N ASP A 50 1.70 20.47 -16.01
CA ASP A 50 2.57 20.94 -17.10
C ASP A 50 3.65 19.92 -17.51
N VAL A 51 3.70 18.74 -16.88
CA VAL A 51 4.67 17.70 -17.25
C VAL A 51 4.27 17.08 -18.59
N PRO A 52 5.15 17.05 -19.60
CA PRO A 52 4.86 16.40 -20.89
C PRO A 52 4.53 14.91 -20.73
N ASP A 53 3.65 14.39 -21.61
CA ASP A 53 3.21 12.99 -21.56
C ASP A 53 4.36 12.00 -21.65
N GLU A 54 5.34 12.27 -22.52
CA GLU A 54 6.50 11.41 -22.69
C GLU A 54 7.33 11.27 -21.40
N LYS A 55 7.38 12.33 -20.59
CA LYS A 55 8.02 12.27 -19.26
C LYS A 55 7.13 11.60 -18.25
N TRP A 56 5.85 11.93 -18.24
CA TRP A 56 4.90 11.36 -17.30
C TRP A 56 4.81 9.83 -17.44
N ASP A 57 4.86 9.33 -18.65
CA ASP A 57 4.80 7.90 -18.96
C ASP A 57 6.16 7.19 -18.80
N ASP A 58 7.26 7.92 -18.57
CA ASP A 58 8.57 7.31 -18.29
C ASP A 58 8.66 6.90 -16.81
N TRP A 59 8.75 5.59 -16.56
CA TRP A 59 8.91 5.06 -15.21
C TRP A 59 10.16 5.57 -14.48
N ARG A 60 11.24 5.91 -15.21
CA ARG A 60 12.47 6.46 -14.62
C ARG A 60 12.22 7.87 -14.08
N TRP A 61 11.47 8.67 -14.83
CA TRP A 61 11.04 9.97 -14.37
C TRP A 61 10.17 9.84 -13.13
N GLN A 62 9.19 8.93 -13.14
CA GLN A 62 8.33 8.66 -11.97
C GLN A 62 9.14 8.29 -10.72
N LEU A 63 10.12 7.40 -10.86
CA LEU A 63 10.96 6.99 -9.74
C LEU A 63 11.89 8.10 -9.22
N SER A 64 12.37 8.99 -10.10
CA SER A 64 13.26 10.09 -9.71
C SER A 64 12.53 11.30 -9.13
N HIS A 65 11.19 11.35 -9.26
CA HIS A 65 10.34 12.45 -8.79
C HIS A 65 9.34 11.98 -7.73
N ARG A 66 9.67 10.89 -7.03
CA ARG A 66 8.83 10.44 -5.90
C ARG A 66 8.76 11.51 -4.83
N VAL A 67 7.59 11.66 -4.23
CA VAL A 67 7.38 12.53 -3.07
C VAL A 67 7.64 11.72 -1.80
N ASN A 68 8.41 12.26 -0.89
CA ASN A 68 8.79 11.60 0.36
C ASN A 68 8.83 12.55 1.57
N GLU A 69 8.77 13.84 1.35
CA GLU A 69 8.73 14.83 2.41
C GLU A 69 7.28 15.27 2.70
N LEU A 70 7.03 15.64 3.96
CA LEU A 70 5.70 16.07 4.41
C LEU A 70 5.15 17.21 3.54
N GLU A 71 5.98 18.23 3.32
CA GLU A 71 5.61 19.43 2.58
C GLU A 71 5.25 19.12 1.11
N GLU A 72 5.97 18.20 0.49
CA GLU A 72 5.68 17.78 -0.88
C GLU A 72 4.34 17.03 -1.01
N ILE A 73 4.01 16.23 0.02
CA ILE A 73 2.76 15.48 0.08
C ILE A 73 1.59 16.43 0.34
N GLU A 74 1.77 17.46 1.19
CA GLU A 74 0.78 18.49 1.46
C GLU A 74 0.46 19.37 0.25
N GLU A 75 1.36 19.48 -0.72
CA GLU A 75 1.06 20.15 -1.99
C GLU A 75 0.02 19.40 -2.84
N VAL A 76 -0.21 18.12 -2.53
CA VAL A 76 -1.10 17.23 -3.31
C VAL A 76 -2.31 16.76 -2.51
N LEU A 77 -2.15 16.53 -1.21
CA LEU A 77 -3.18 15.96 -0.34
C LEU A 77 -3.51 16.90 0.83
N ASN A 78 -4.79 17.03 1.16
CA ASN A 78 -5.23 17.69 2.38
C ASN A 78 -5.08 16.70 3.57
N LEU A 79 -3.93 16.76 4.24
CA LEU A 79 -3.58 15.81 5.31
C LEU A 79 -4.36 16.10 6.59
N THR A 80 -4.75 15.03 7.29
CA THR A 80 -5.26 15.09 8.67
C THR A 80 -4.11 15.26 9.66
N ASP A 81 -4.40 15.66 10.89
CA ASP A 81 -3.38 15.78 11.95
C ASP A 81 -2.72 14.43 12.27
N GLU A 82 -3.49 13.33 12.20
CA GLU A 82 -2.98 11.98 12.43
C GLU A 82 -2.00 11.53 11.33
N GLU A 83 -2.24 11.92 10.09
CA GLU A 83 -1.33 11.65 8.97
C GLU A 83 -0.06 12.50 9.06
N ARG A 84 -0.18 13.78 9.45
CA ARG A 84 0.98 14.63 9.73
C ARG A 84 1.85 14.04 10.83
N GLU A 85 1.23 13.56 11.90
CA GLU A 85 1.95 12.87 12.98
C GLU A 85 2.68 11.62 12.46
N GLY A 86 2.04 10.81 11.61
CA GLY A 86 2.66 9.63 11.00
C GLY A 86 3.83 9.98 10.10
N LEU A 87 3.67 10.99 9.24
CA LEU A 87 4.71 11.46 8.31
C LEU A 87 5.89 12.14 9.03
N SER A 88 5.66 12.74 10.20
CA SER A 88 6.69 13.37 11.01
C SER A 88 7.62 12.36 11.72
N ALA A 89 7.44 11.05 11.51
CA ALA A 89 8.25 9.99 12.09
C ALA A 89 9.06 9.23 11.00
N PRO A 90 9.96 9.89 10.25
CA PRO A 90 10.65 9.30 9.10
C PRO A 90 11.52 8.10 9.45
N ASP A 91 12.07 8.06 10.66
CA ASP A 91 12.89 6.93 11.13
C ASP A 91 12.07 5.64 11.28
N LYS A 92 10.77 5.77 11.45
CA LYS A 92 9.84 4.64 11.64
C LYS A 92 9.11 4.27 10.36
N PHE A 93 8.74 5.27 9.58
CA PHE A 93 7.93 5.08 8.38
C PHE A 93 8.61 5.71 7.17
N ARG A 94 9.20 4.88 6.34
CA ARG A 94 9.65 5.34 5.02
C ARG A 94 8.44 5.59 4.14
N VAL A 95 8.41 6.75 3.52
CA VAL A 95 7.39 7.12 2.53
C VAL A 95 8.11 7.50 1.25
N ASP A 96 7.66 6.92 0.15
CA ASP A 96 8.19 7.19 -1.18
C ASP A 96 7.06 6.87 -2.17
N ILE A 97 6.49 7.87 -2.82
CA ILE A 97 5.29 7.70 -3.65
C ILE A 97 5.54 8.36 -4.99
N THR A 98 5.35 7.61 -6.09
CA THR A 98 5.49 8.19 -7.43
C THR A 98 4.41 9.23 -7.71
N PRO A 99 4.69 10.27 -8.53
CA PRO A 99 3.72 11.28 -8.94
C PRO A 99 2.42 10.70 -9.48
N TYR A 100 2.52 9.65 -10.29
CA TYR A 100 1.35 8.96 -10.82
C TYR A 100 0.50 8.35 -9.68
N PHE A 101 1.13 7.64 -8.74
CA PHE A 101 0.41 6.89 -7.72
C PHE A 101 -0.28 7.82 -6.72
N ILE A 102 0.37 8.90 -6.27
CA ILE A 102 -0.26 9.89 -5.39
C ILE A 102 -1.38 10.66 -6.10
N SER A 103 -1.27 10.87 -7.42
CA SER A 103 -2.33 11.51 -8.21
C SER A 103 -3.60 10.68 -8.37
N LEU A 104 -3.58 9.39 -7.99
CA LEU A 104 -4.76 8.54 -7.96
C LEU A 104 -5.60 8.70 -6.69
N ILE A 105 -5.03 9.35 -5.67
CA ILE A 105 -5.64 9.54 -4.35
C ILE A 105 -6.64 10.70 -4.43
N ASP A 106 -7.81 10.53 -3.80
CA ASP A 106 -8.70 11.66 -3.53
C ASP A 106 -8.05 12.56 -2.47
N PRO A 107 -7.71 13.82 -2.79
CA PRO A 107 -7.00 14.69 -1.88
C PRO A 107 -7.79 15.02 -0.61
N ASP A 108 -9.11 14.95 -0.66
CA ASP A 108 -10.02 15.35 0.42
C ASP A 108 -10.57 14.17 1.22
N ASP A 109 -10.36 12.93 0.76
CA ASP A 109 -10.89 11.73 1.43
C ASP A 109 -9.80 10.98 2.22
N PRO A 110 -9.73 11.10 3.56
CA PRO A 110 -8.82 10.32 4.39
C PRO A 110 -9.09 8.81 4.36
N ALA A 111 -10.28 8.40 3.89
CA ALA A 111 -10.65 7.00 3.77
C ALA A 111 -10.35 6.41 2.38
N ASP A 112 -9.79 7.20 1.46
CA ASP A 112 -9.40 6.73 0.13
C ASP A 112 -8.54 5.46 0.24
N PRO A 113 -8.87 4.38 -0.47
CA PRO A 113 -8.18 3.09 -0.33
C PRO A 113 -6.72 3.12 -0.78
N ILE A 114 -6.35 3.98 -1.74
CA ILE A 114 -4.95 4.14 -2.17
C ILE A 114 -4.17 4.95 -1.14
N ARG A 115 -4.77 6.05 -0.64
CA ARG A 115 -4.19 6.88 0.42
C ARG A 115 -3.80 6.05 1.64
N ARG A 116 -4.70 5.21 2.13
CA ARG A 116 -4.48 4.32 3.29
C ARG A 116 -3.42 3.25 3.07
N GLN A 117 -3.02 2.99 1.84
CA GLN A 117 -1.93 2.05 1.54
C GLN A 117 -0.55 2.69 1.67
N VAL A 118 -0.42 4.00 1.56
CA VAL A 118 0.88 4.67 1.45
C VAL A 118 1.10 5.78 2.48
N ILE A 119 0.04 6.42 2.99
CA ILE A 119 0.17 7.47 4.00
C ILE A 119 0.11 6.84 5.40
N PRO A 120 1.16 6.98 6.23
CA PRO A 120 1.18 6.46 7.59
C PRO A 120 0.29 7.29 8.52
N LEU A 121 -0.17 6.66 9.58
CA LEU A 121 -0.96 7.31 10.63
C LEU A 121 -0.19 7.32 11.95
N GLY A 122 -0.34 8.37 12.73
CA GLY A 122 0.32 8.52 14.04
C GLY A 122 0.11 7.32 14.96
N ARG A 123 -1.09 6.73 14.98
CA ARG A 123 -1.39 5.52 15.77
C ARG A 123 -0.54 4.30 15.41
N GLU A 124 0.02 4.21 14.21
CA GLU A 124 0.92 3.12 13.81
C GLU A 124 2.27 3.16 14.55
N GLN A 125 2.59 4.29 15.20
CA GLN A 125 3.78 4.40 16.04
C GLN A 125 3.66 3.60 17.34
N GLN A 126 2.43 3.25 17.74
CA GLN A 126 2.18 2.50 18.96
C GLN A 126 2.55 1.03 18.76
N ALA A 127 3.53 0.56 19.55
CA ALA A 127 3.88 -0.85 19.55
C ALA A 127 2.79 -1.67 20.27
N PHE A 128 2.46 -2.83 19.74
CA PHE A 128 1.58 -3.79 20.40
C PHE A 128 2.23 -5.17 20.45
N THR A 129 1.82 -5.99 21.41
CA THR A 129 2.48 -7.26 21.76
C THR A 129 2.59 -8.27 20.60
N ALA A 130 1.69 -8.19 19.61
CA ALA A 130 1.70 -9.08 18.45
C ALA A 130 2.51 -8.56 17.25
N MET A 131 3.20 -7.42 17.38
CA MET A 131 4.07 -6.93 16.29
C MET A 131 5.24 -7.87 16.09
N MET A 132 5.49 -8.22 14.84
CA MET A 132 6.60 -9.07 14.41
C MET A 132 7.40 -8.34 13.32
N GLU A 133 8.70 -8.22 13.51
CA GLU A 133 9.59 -7.63 12.50
C GLU A 133 9.69 -8.50 11.25
N ASP A 134 9.81 -9.81 11.45
CA ASP A 134 9.86 -10.81 10.38
C ASP A 134 8.62 -11.72 10.46
N SER A 135 7.48 -11.19 10.03
CA SER A 135 6.19 -11.91 10.07
C SER A 135 6.16 -13.16 9.16
N LEU A 136 7.01 -13.21 8.15
CA LEU A 136 7.13 -14.34 7.23
C LEU A 136 8.23 -15.33 7.62
N ALA A 137 9.00 -15.04 8.68
CA ALA A 137 10.16 -15.83 9.11
C ALA A 137 11.19 -16.05 7.98
N GLU A 138 11.41 -15.02 7.15
CA GLU A 138 12.29 -15.11 5.99
C GLU A 138 13.75 -15.31 6.41
N ASP A 139 14.17 -14.72 7.54
CA ASP A 139 15.55 -14.86 8.05
C ASP A 139 15.93 -16.32 8.33
N ARG A 140 14.98 -17.12 8.86
CA ARG A 140 15.21 -18.55 9.11
C ARG A 140 15.38 -19.36 7.83
N HIS A 141 14.85 -18.87 6.75
CA HIS A 141 14.78 -19.53 5.46
C HIS A 141 15.74 -18.92 4.44
N SER A 142 16.67 -18.06 4.88
CA SER A 142 17.66 -17.40 4.03
C SER A 142 19.01 -18.11 4.15
N PRO A 143 19.30 -19.10 3.29
CA PRO A 143 20.57 -19.83 3.31
C PRO A 143 21.77 -18.96 2.93
N VAL A 144 21.52 -17.90 2.15
CA VAL A 144 22.49 -16.87 1.77
C VAL A 144 21.76 -15.53 1.67
N PRO A 145 22.47 -14.39 1.80
CA PRO A 145 21.88 -13.06 1.63
C PRO A 145 21.13 -12.93 0.30
N GLY A 146 19.97 -12.32 0.33
CA GLY A 146 19.15 -12.08 -0.86
C GLY A 146 18.39 -13.30 -1.39
N LEU A 147 18.45 -14.46 -0.73
CA LEU A 147 17.71 -15.65 -1.14
C LEU A 147 16.86 -16.19 0.01
N VAL A 148 15.55 -16.32 -0.20
CA VAL A 148 14.64 -16.96 0.75
C VAL A 148 14.14 -18.28 0.17
N HIS A 149 14.47 -19.40 0.83
CA HIS A 149 14.10 -20.76 0.45
C HIS A 149 13.15 -21.39 1.46
N ARG A 150 11.91 -20.98 1.44
CA ARG A 150 10.87 -21.49 2.34
C ARG A 150 10.13 -22.71 1.80
N TYR A 151 10.01 -22.82 0.49
CA TYR A 151 9.29 -23.90 -0.19
C TYR A 151 10.25 -24.85 -0.87
N PRO A 152 9.96 -26.18 -0.93
CA PRO A 152 10.88 -27.17 -1.48
C PRO A 152 11.11 -27.05 -2.99
N ASP A 153 10.18 -26.39 -3.70
CA ASP A 153 10.12 -26.34 -5.17
C ASP A 153 10.44 -24.96 -5.75
N ARG A 154 10.64 -23.95 -4.88
CA ARG A 154 10.86 -22.56 -5.33
C ARG A 154 11.61 -21.73 -4.29
N VAL A 155 12.27 -20.71 -4.77
CA VAL A 155 12.96 -19.70 -3.94
C VAL A 155 12.50 -18.31 -4.35
N LEU A 156 12.57 -17.38 -3.41
CA LEU A 156 12.50 -15.95 -3.68
C LEU A 156 13.92 -15.39 -3.73
N MET A 157 14.26 -14.75 -4.83
CA MET A 157 15.53 -14.05 -5.00
C MET A 157 15.27 -12.55 -4.97
N LEU A 158 15.87 -11.86 -4.02
CA LEU A 158 15.82 -10.41 -3.88
C LEU A 158 16.90 -9.78 -4.76
N VAL A 159 16.52 -9.29 -5.93
CA VAL A 159 17.44 -8.70 -6.91
C VAL A 159 17.67 -7.20 -6.68
N THR A 160 16.80 -6.57 -5.89
CA THR A 160 16.89 -5.17 -5.48
C THR A 160 16.04 -4.95 -4.25
N THR A 161 16.44 -3.99 -3.41
CA THR A 161 15.65 -3.50 -2.28
C THR A 161 14.85 -2.25 -2.62
N GLN A 162 15.05 -1.68 -3.81
CA GLN A 162 14.31 -0.50 -4.25
C GLN A 162 12.88 -0.87 -4.66
N CYS A 163 11.93 -0.04 -4.26
CA CYS A 163 10.52 -0.19 -4.60
C CYS A 163 9.98 1.13 -5.18
N ALA A 164 8.96 1.02 -6.02
CA ALA A 164 8.30 2.20 -6.60
C ALA A 164 7.43 2.95 -5.55
N SER A 165 6.97 2.25 -4.52
CA SER A 165 6.16 2.82 -3.45
C SER A 165 6.36 2.02 -2.16
N TYR A 166 6.44 2.68 -1.02
CA TYR A 166 6.55 2.03 0.29
C TYR A 166 5.18 1.89 0.93
N CYS A 167 4.52 0.77 0.66
CA CYS A 167 3.18 0.52 1.18
C CYS A 167 3.19 0.16 2.67
N ARG A 168 2.13 0.60 3.37
CA ARG A 168 1.98 0.42 4.83
C ARG A 168 1.88 -1.04 5.26
N TYR A 169 1.42 -1.92 4.40
CA TYR A 169 1.29 -3.35 4.65
C TYR A 169 2.46 -4.20 4.13
N CYS A 170 3.60 -3.57 3.84
CA CYS A 170 4.75 -4.29 3.30
C CYS A 170 5.34 -5.26 4.32
N THR A 171 5.29 -6.56 4.01
CA THR A 171 5.89 -7.61 4.85
C THR A 171 7.43 -7.59 4.85
N ARG A 172 8.02 -6.81 3.94
CA ARG A 172 9.47 -6.60 3.81
C ARG A 172 9.90 -5.17 4.11
N SER A 173 9.09 -4.41 4.86
CA SER A 173 9.39 -3.00 5.22
C SER A 173 10.78 -2.85 5.88
N ARG A 174 11.25 -3.87 6.58
CA ARG A 174 12.57 -3.89 7.25
C ARG A 174 13.77 -3.89 6.28
N ILE A 175 13.56 -4.32 5.03
CA ILE A 175 14.64 -4.44 4.03
C ILE A 175 14.44 -3.53 2.82
N VAL A 176 13.20 -3.19 2.48
CA VAL A 176 12.87 -2.35 1.33
C VAL A 176 13.43 -0.94 1.53
N GLY A 177 14.19 -0.46 0.54
CA GLY A 177 14.84 0.85 0.56
C GLY A 177 16.12 0.91 1.41
N ASP A 178 16.57 -0.20 1.97
CA ASP A 178 17.88 -0.25 2.66
C ASP A 178 18.98 -0.63 1.66
N PRO A 179 19.93 0.28 1.37
CA PRO A 179 21.00 0.01 0.43
C PRO A 179 22.07 -0.97 0.94
N THR A 180 21.99 -1.36 2.21
CA THR A 180 22.96 -2.28 2.85
C THR A 180 22.53 -3.75 2.78
N GLN A 181 21.31 -4.00 2.32
CA GLN A 181 20.71 -5.34 2.19
C GLN A 181 20.96 -5.97 0.83
#